data_b529147665577fe0e89c14ed7f69eb3e
#
_entry.id   b529147665577fe0e89c14ed7f69eb3e
#
_cell.length_a   1.000
_cell.length_b   1.000
_cell.length_c   1.000
_cell.angle_alpha   90.00
_cell.angle_beta   90.00
_cell.angle_gamma   90.00
#
_symmetry.space_group_name_H-M   'P 1'
#
loop_
_entity.id
_entity.type
_entity.pdbx_description
1 polymer ?
#
loop_
_entity_poly.entity_id
_entity_poly.type
_entity_poly.pdbx_seq_one_letter_code
_entity_poly.pdbx_strand_id
1 'polypeptide(L)'
;MNRKTVYYHDPLHDDFAPTNGHIRPKPIGADFPYEHPSPVWQALAFVVYRLIMTPFLFLYCKLVFGLRIENRKVLRELPGGYFLYGNHTNTLADAFIPTLLSFPRRANIITSADTVSIPGVRNIVQMLGAVPLADTIDGTRQFLAAIHRRLERRQAVMIYPEAHIWPYYNGIRPFPDTAFTYPVREQVPAVGVVVVYRQRKLLRFLPPC
;
A
#
# COMPACT_ATOMS: atom_id res chain seq x y z
N MET A 1 24.08 -14.32 8.56
CA MET A 1 23.29 -14.33 7.31
C MET A 1 24.11 -13.63 6.25
N ASN A 2 24.57 -14.34 5.22
CA ASN A 2 25.23 -13.71 4.08
C ASN A 2 24.21 -12.80 3.38
N ARG A 3 24.44 -11.51 3.41
CA ARG A 3 23.59 -10.54 2.69
C ARG A 3 23.93 -10.69 1.21
N LYS A 4 22.96 -11.19 0.45
CA LYS A 4 23.11 -11.27 -1.00
C LYS A 4 23.03 -9.85 -1.56
N THR A 5 24.08 -9.38 -2.19
CA THR A 5 24.03 -8.12 -2.96
C THR A 5 23.28 -8.39 -4.26
N VAL A 6 22.30 -7.58 -4.56
CA VAL A 6 21.53 -7.65 -5.80
C VAL A 6 21.89 -6.43 -6.63
N TYR A 7 22.25 -6.66 -7.88
CA TYR A 7 22.54 -5.62 -8.85
C TYR A 7 21.32 -5.42 -9.75
N TYR A 8 21.01 -4.18 -10.08
CA TYR A 8 19.97 -3.84 -11.03
C TYR A 8 20.58 -3.42 -12.37
N HIS A 9 19.82 -3.54 -13.43
CA HIS A 9 20.18 -3.13 -14.79
C HIS A 9 19.27 -2.01 -15.28
N ASP A 10 17.99 -2.06 -14.96
CA ASP A 10 17.00 -1.07 -15.33
C ASP A 10 16.26 -0.53 -14.09
N PRO A 11 16.50 0.75 -13.70
CA PRO A 11 15.88 1.31 -12.50
C PRO A 11 14.37 1.48 -12.60
N LEU A 12 13.79 1.40 -13.79
CA LEU A 12 12.34 1.55 -14.00
C LEU A 12 11.61 0.21 -14.03
N HIS A 13 12.24 -0.87 -14.53
CA HIS A 13 11.54 -2.12 -14.83
C HIS A 13 12.02 -3.32 -14.01
N ASP A 14 13.20 -3.23 -13.39
CA ASP A 14 13.65 -4.34 -12.54
C ASP A 14 12.76 -4.48 -11.31
N ASP A 15 12.26 -5.69 -11.09
CA ASP A 15 11.42 -6.04 -9.94
C ASP A 15 12.04 -7.20 -9.16
N PHE A 16 12.27 -6.96 -7.88
CA PHE A 16 12.81 -7.95 -6.95
C PHE A 16 11.75 -8.50 -5.97
N ALA A 17 10.47 -8.34 -6.31
CA ALA A 17 9.39 -8.93 -5.54
C ALA A 17 9.47 -10.46 -5.56
N PRO A 18 9.33 -11.15 -4.40
CA PRO A 18 9.35 -12.61 -4.34
C PRO A 18 8.22 -13.29 -5.12
N THR A 19 7.15 -12.56 -5.42
CA THR A 19 5.96 -13.07 -6.13
C THR A 19 6.01 -12.82 -7.63
N ASN A 20 7.05 -12.16 -8.13
CA ASN A 20 7.15 -11.83 -9.55
C ASN A 20 7.10 -13.10 -10.43
N GLY A 21 6.16 -13.13 -11.38
CA GLY A 21 5.96 -14.24 -12.30
C GLY A 21 5.28 -15.51 -11.74
N HIS A 22 4.96 -15.57 -10.44
CA HIS A 22 4.33 -16.73 -9.82
C HIS A 22 2.79 -16.70 -9.79
N ILE A 23 2.20 -15.52 -9.99
CA ILE A 23 0.76 -15.33 -9.96
C ILE A 23 0.29 -14.87 -11.35
N ARG A 24 -0.71 -15.56 -11.91
CA ARG A 24 -1.38 -15.09 -13.13
C ARG A 24 -2.46 -14.08 -12.74
N PRO A 25 -2.32 -12.79 -13.10
CA PRO A 25 -3.30 -11.78 -12.77
C PRO A 25 -4.63 -12.09 -13.48
N LYS A 26 -5.73 -11.90 -12.77
CA LYS A 26 -7.07 -11.91 -13.36
C LYS A 26 -7.39 -10.50 -13.82
N PRO A 27 -7.97 -10.33 -15.02
CA PRO A 27 -8.38 -9.01 -15.48
C PRO A 27 -9.34 -8.32 -14.50
N ILE A 28 -9.13 -7.03 -14.27
CA ILE A 28 -9.98 -6.19 -13.42
C ILE A 28 -10.87 -5.34 -14.31
N GLY A 29 -12.08 -5.83 -14.57
CA GLY A 29 -13.08 -5.17 -15.40
C GLY A 29 -14.05 -4.31 -14.60
N ALA A 30 -15.13 -3.88 -15.27
CA ALA A 30 -16.19 -3.07 -14.68
C ALA A 30 -16.99 -3.78 -13.58
N ASP A 31 -17.03 -5.09 -13.60
CA ASP A 31 -17.71 -5.96 -12.64
C ASP A 31 -16.91 -6.23 -11.36
N PHE A 32 -15.69 -5.70 -11.26
CA PHE A 32 -14.89 -5.87 -10.04
C PHE A 32 -15.54 -5.13 -8.87
N PRO A 33 -15.83 -5.83 -7.75
CA PRO A 33 -16.51 -5.24 -6.60
C PRO A 33 -15.54 -4.40 -5.75
N TYR A 34 -15.28 -3.15 -6.18
CA TYR A 34 -14.48 -2.19 -5.40
C TYR A 34 -15.14 -1.82 -4.07
N GLU A 35 -16.44 -2.00 -3.96
CA GLU A 35 -17.21 -1.83 -2.73
C GLU A 35 -18.17 -3.02 -2.56
N HIS A 36 -18.32 -3.46 -1.34
CA HIS A 36 -19.27 -4.51 -1.00
C HIS A 36 -20.47 -3.89 -0.30
N PRO A 37 -21.69 -4.00 -0.87
CA PRO A 37 -22.89 -3.36 -0.31
C PRO A 37 -23.39 -4.05 0.97
N SER A 38 -23.01 -5.32 1.22
CA SER A 38 -23.45 -6.08 2.36
C SER A 38 -22.99 -5.48 3.69
N PRO A 39 -23.90 -5.12 4.61
CA PRO A 39 -23.54 -4.62 5.94
C PRO A 39 -22.74 -5.62 6.76
N VAL A 40 -23.04 -6.91 6.61
CA VAL A 40 -22.31 -7.99 7.29
C VAL A 40 -20.85 -8.01 6.83
N TRP A 41 -20.62 -7.90 5.52
CA TRP A 41 -19.27 -7.85 4.97
C TRP A 41 -18.51 -6.60 5.47
N GLN A 42 -19.18 -5.44 5.52
CA GLN A 42 -18.57 -4.21 6.01
C GLN A 42 -18.22 -4.30 7.50
N ALA A 43 -19.09 -4.88 8.32
CA ALA A 43 -18.82 -5.12 9.73
C ALA A 43 -17.65 -6.09 9.92
N LEU A 44 -17.61 -7.18 9.16
CA LEU A 44 -16.49 -8.13 9.19
C LEU A 44 -15.19 -7.46 8.74
N ALA A 45 -15.21 -6.69 7.67
CA ALA A 45 -14.05 -5.94 7.19
C ALA A 45 -13.56 -4.92 8.24
N PHE A 46 -14.46 -4.27 8.97
CA PHE A 46 -14.10 -3.39 10.08
C PHE A 46 -13.41 -4.16 11.21
N VAL A 47 -13.96 -5.28 11.64
CA VAL A 47 -13.38 -6.13 12.69
C VAL A 47 -11.99 -6.61 12.27
N VAL A 48 -11.87 -7.20 11.08
CA VAL A 48 -10.59 -7.71 10.55
C VAL A 48 -9.57 -6.58 10.47
N TYR A 49 -9.92 -5.47 9.82
CA TYR A 49 -8.98 -4.37 9.61
C TYR A 49 -8.61 -3.67 10.93
N ARG A 50 -9.62 -3.28 11.73
CA ARG A 50 -9.42 -2.36 12.87
C ARG A 50 -9.08 -3.08 14.17
N LEU A 51 -9.74 -4.19 14.46
CA LEU A 51 -9.61 -4.84 15.76
C LEU A 51 -8.57 -5.96 15.76
N ILE A 52 -8.35 -6.61 14.61
CA ILE A 52 -7.40 -7.72 14.50
C ILE A 52 -6.09 -7.23 13.88
N MET A 53 -6.15 -6.77 12.62
CA MET A 53 -4.93 -6.52 11.85
C MET A 53 -4.20 -5.25 12.30
N THR A 54 -4.88 -4.15 12.57
CA THR A 54 -4.21 -2.91 12.99
C THR A 54 -3.34 -3.10 14.25
N PRO A 55 -3.83 -3.67 15.36
CA PRO A 55 -2.97 -3.91 16.54
C PRO A 55 -1.90 -4.97 16.27
N PHE A 56 -2.22 -6.03 15.53
CA PHE A 56 -1.23 -7.03 15.14
C PHE A 56 -0.09 -6.40 14.32
N LEU A 57 -0.42 -5.61 13.29
CA LEU A 57 0.56 -4.94 12.44
C LEU A 57 1.40 -3.92 13.21
N PHE A 58 0.78 -3.19 14.16
CA PHE A 58 1.51 -2.28 15.03
C PHE A 58 2.58 -3.04 15.83
N LEU A 59 2.20 -4.12 16.47
CA LEU A 59 3.12 -4.93 17.26
C LEU A 59 4.21 -5.57 16.38
N TYR A 60 3.82 -6.15 15.26
CA TYR A 60 4.72 -6.78 14.29
C TYR A 60 5.75 -5.77 13.74
N CYS A 61 5.30 -4.62 13.23
CA CYS A 61 6.22 -3.62 12.69
C CYS A 61 7.13 -3.03 13.78
N LYS A 62 6.62 -2.88 15.00
CA LYS A 62 7.41 -2.38 16.13
C LYS A 62 8.50 -3.37 16.56
N LEU A 63 8.17 -4.66 16.65
CA LEU A 63 9.09 -5.69 17.15
C LEU A 63 10.04 -6.18 16.05
N VAL A 64 9.50 -6.49 14.86
CA VAL A 64 10.29 -7.08 13.78
C VAL A 64 11.09 -6.04 13.01
N PHE A 65 10.47 -4.93 12.62
CA PHE A 65 11.14 -3.87 11.87
C PHE A 65 11.67 -2.72 12.74
N GLY A 66 11.32 -2.65 14.02
CA GLY A 66 11.68 -1.51 14.87
C GLY A 66 11.10 -0.19 14.37
N LEU A 67 9.94 -0.23 13.72
CA LEU A 67 9.33 0.91 13.06
C LEU A 67 9.24 2.12 13.97
N ARG A 68 9.75 3.24 13.48
CA ARG A 68 9.58 4.58 14.07
C ARG A 68 8.91 5.47 13.04
N ILE A 69 7.86 6.16 13.43
CA ILE A 69 7.11 7.06 12.57
C ILE A 69 7.40 8.48 13.05
N GLU A 70 7.94 9.29 12.15
CA GLU A 70 8.23 10.70 12.40
C GLU A 70 7.20 11.59 11.68
N ASN A 71 7.00 12.83 12.17
CA ASN A 71 6.15 13.87 11.58
C ASN A 71 4.68 13.47 11.31
N ARG A 72 4.16 12.46 12.00
CA ARG A 72 2.77 12.00 11.83
C ARG A 72 1.71 13.08 12.06
N LYS A 73 2.04 14.17 12.74
CA LYS A 73 1.13 15.30 12.99
C LYS A 73 0.55 15.85 11.70
N VAL A 74 1.36 15.98 10.65
CA VAL A 74 0.93 16.49 9.33
C VAL A 74 -0.32 15.76 8.82
N LEU A 75 -0.39 14.45 8.97
CA LEU A 75 -1.54 13.66 8.49
C LEU A 75 -2.81 13.87 9.32
N ARG A 76 -2.66 14.23 10.60
CA ARG A 76 -3.80 14.49 11.49
C ARG A 76 -4.46 15.83 11.23
N GLU A 77 -3.68 16.80 10.78
CA GLU A 77 -4.10 18.17 10.52
C GLU A 77 -4.84 18.32 9.18
N LEU A 78 -4.75 17.31 8.30
CA LEU A 78 -5.44 17.33 7.01
C LEU A 78 -6.96 17.26 7.19
N PRO A 79 -7.73 18.15 6.52
CA PRO A 79 -9.18 18.29 6.77
C PRO A 79 -10.02 17.14 6.19
N GLY A 80 -9.54 16.49 5.14
CA GLY A 80 -10.27 15.48 4.36
C GLY A 80 -9.49 14.19 4.12
N GLY A 81 -9.86 13.45 3.09
CA GLY A 81 -9.06 12.37 2.51
C GLY A 81 -7.79 12.93 1.88
N TYR A 82 -6.79 12.07 1.68
CA TYR A 82 -5.50 12.47 1.11
C TYR A 82 -4.82 11.28 0.44
N PHE A 83 -3.87 11.60 -0.46
CA PHE A 83 -2.96 10.61 -1.01
C PHE A 83 -1.65 10.55 -0.23
N LEU A 84 -1.11 9.34 -0.11
CA LEU A 84 0.25 9.06 0.35
C LEU A 84 1.07 8.55 -0.82
N TYR A 85 2.27 9.05 -0.98
CA TYR A 85 3.24 8.61 -1.99
C TYR A 85 4.50 8.11 -1.30
N GLY A 86 4.86 6.87 -1.51
CA GLY A 86 6.00 6.24 -0.84
C GLY A 86 6.94 5.52 -1.77
N ASN A 87 8.19 5.34 -1.33
CA ASN A 87 9.14 4.43 -1.96
C ASN A 87 8.74 2.96 -1.68
N HIS A 88 8.89 2.09 -2.68
CA HIS A 88 8.45 0.69 -2.61
C HIS A 88 9.60 -0.25 -2.28
N THR A 89 9.81 -0.49 -0.98
CA THR A 89 11.07 -1.07 -0.49
C THR A 89 10.90 -2.24 0.47
N ASN A 90 9.67 -2.66 0.75
CA ASN A 90 9.44 -3.80 1.63
C ASN A 90 8.16 -4.56 1.28
N THR A 91 8.29 -5.80 0.89
CA THR A 91 7.19 -6.66 0.43
C THR A 91 6.02 -6.76 1.42
N LEU A 92 6.31 -6.79 2.72
CA LEU A 92 5.28 -6.91 3.77
C LEU A 92 4.95 -5.56 4.41
N ALA A 93 5.97 -4.80 4.80
CA ALA A 93 5.75 -3.58 5.56
C ALA A 93 5.06 -2.49 4.72
N ASP A 94 5.29 -2.44 3.41
CA ASP A 94 4.65 -1.48 2.51
C ASP A 94 3.13 -1.71 2.42
N ALA A 95 2.66 -2.95 2.62
CA ALA A 95 1.23 -3.21 2.77
C ALA A 95 0.65 -2.75 4.13
N PHE A 96 1.50 -2.53 5.14
CA PHE A 96 1.07 -2.32 6.53
C PHE A 96 1.33 -0.91 7.04
N ILE A 97 2.45 -0.31 6.64
CA ILE A 97 2.86 1.03 7.08
C ILE A 97 1.77 2.09 6.83
N PRO A 98 1.08 2.14 5.67
CA PRO A 98 0.04 3.12 5.44
C PRO A 98 -1.10 3.09 6.46
N THR A 99 -1.49 1.88 6.91
CA THR A 99 -2.49 1.71 7.97
C THR A 99 -2.05 2.31 9.30
N LEU A 100 -0.77 2.14 9.67
CA LEU A 100 -0.22 2.67 10.91
C LEU A 100 0.01 4.18 10.84
N LEU A 101 0.43 4.71 9.68
CA LEU A 101 0.59 6.13 9.42
C LEU A 101 -0.73 6.88 9.54
N SER A 102 -1.76 6.37 8.88
CA SER A 102 -3.04 7.05 8.73
C SER A 102 -3.96 6.89 9.94
N PHE A 103 -3.64 6.02 10.89
CA PHE A 103 -4.49 5.80 12.07
C PHE A 103 -4.89 7.10 12.78
N PRO A 104 -6.16 7.34 13.12
CA PRO A 104 -7.30 6.42 13.09
C PRO A 104 -8.00 6.29 11.72
N ARG A 105 -7.60 7.03 10.68
CA ARG A 105 -8.21 6.93 9.36
C ARG A 105 -7.85 5.59 8.73
N ARG A 106 -8.74 5.05 7.89
CA ARG A 106 -8.45 3.86 7.11
C ARG A 106 -7.49 4.23 5.97
N ALA A 107 -6.49 3.39 5.73
CA ALA A 107 -5.67 3.46 4.53
C ALA A 107 -6.15 2.43 3.50
N ASN A 108 -6.14 2.82 2.24
CA ASN A 108 -6.35 1.97 1.09
C ASN A 108 -5.08 2.04 0.24
N ILE A 109 -4.70 0.94 -0.40
CA ILE A 109 -3.46 0.84 -1.14
C ILE A 109 -3.78 0.49 -2.58
N ILE A 110 -3.35 1.32 -3.52
CA ILE A 110 -3.45 0.99 -4.95
C ILE A 110 -2.46 -0.13 -5.24
N THR A 111 -2.94 -1.21 -5.82
CA THR A 111 -2.15 -2.43 -6.07
C THR A 111 -2.30 -2.88 -7.51
N SER A 112 -1.40 -3.77 -7.95
CA SER A 112 -1.58 -4.53 -9.18
C SER A 112 -2.72 -5.56 -9.05
N ALA A 113 -3.21 -6.08 -10.18
CA ALA A 113 -4.21 -7.14 -10.25
C ALA A 113 -3.76 -8.44 -9.57
N ASP A 114 -2.45 -8.69 -9.53
CA ASP A 114 -1.84 -9.88 -8.90
C ASP A 114 -2.25 -10.03 -7.45
N THR A 115 -2.23 -8.93 -6.69
CA THR A 115 -2.52 -8.90 -5.25
C THR A 115 -3.91 -9.47 -4.92
N VAL A 116 -4.90 -9.18 -5.77
CA VAL A 116 -6.28 -9.68 -5.59
C VAL A 116 -6.55 -10.97 -6.37
N SER A 117 -5.55 -11.48 -7.08
CA SER A 117 -5.64 -12.73 -7.85
C SER A 117 -5.14 -13.95 -7.09
N ILE A 118 -4.53 -13.76 -5.91
CA ILE A 118 -4.06 -14.84 -5.04
C ILE A 118 -5.26 -15.66 -4.56
N PRO A 119 -5.30 -16.99 -4.85
CA PRO A 119 -6.40 -17.84 -4.42
C PRO A 119 -6.58 -17.85 -2.90
N GLY A 120 -7.83 -17.76 -2.44
CA GLY A 120 -8.18 -17.81 -1.02
C GLY A 120 -7.94 -16.52 -0.23
N VAL A 121 -7.13 -15.58 -0.73
CA VAL A 121 -6.77 -14.34 0.00
C VAL A 121 -7.45 -13.07 -0.52
N ARG A 122 -8.08 -13.12 -1.70
CA ARG A 122 -8.71 -11.96 -2.35
C ARG A 122 -9.58 -11.13 -1.39
N ASN A 123 -10.50 -11.79 -0.70
CA ASN A 123 -11.43 -11.10 0.21
C ASN A 123 -10.68 -10.46 1.39
N ILE A 124 -9.68 -11.14 1.93
CA ILE A 124 -8.88 -10.62 3.04
C ILE A 124 -8.11 -9.37 2.62
N VAL A 125 -7.43 -9.40 1.47
CA VAL A 125 -6.67 -8.22 1.01
C VAL A 125 -7.58 -7.03 0.68
N GLN A 126 -8.79 -7.28 0.17
CA GLN A 126 -9.80 -6.23 0.00
C GLN A 126 -10.29 -5.67 1.36
N MET A 127 -10.55 -6.54 2.35
CA MET A 127 -10.86 -6.11 3.71
C MET A 127 -9.72 -5.28 4.32
N LEU A 128 -8.49 -5.55 3.94
CA LEU A 128 -7.29 -4.80 4.38
C LEU A 128 -7.04 -3.50 3.59
N GLY A 129 -7.84 -3.23 2.57
CA GLY A 129 -7.79 -1.96 1.85
C GLY A 129 -7.06 -2.01 0.50
N ALA A 130 -6.79 -3.19 -0.05
CA ALA A 130 -6.25 -3.29 -1.40
C ALA A 130 -7.27 -2.83 -2.45
N VAL A 131 -6.84 -1.99 -3.37
CA VAL A 131 -7.63 -1.42 -4.47
C VAL A 131 -6.85 -1.66 -5.76
N PRO A 132 -7.18 -2.71 -6.53
CA PRO A 132 -6.44 -3.04 -7.73
C PRO A 132 -6.69 -2.01 -8.83
N LEU A 133 -5.65 -1.75 -9.62
CA LEU A 133 -5.80 -1.01 -10.87
C LEU A 133 -6.67 -1.80 -11.85
N ALA A 134 -7.44 -1.09 -12.65
CA ALA A 134 -8.29 -1.70 -13.66
C ALA A 134 -7.55 -1.82 -15.01
N ASP A 135 -7.91 -2.86 -15.76
CA ASP A 135 -7.32 -3.16 -17.08
C ASP A 135 -8.21 -2.68 -18.24
N THR A 136 -9.42 -2.20 -17.96
CA THR A 136 -10.40 -1.75 -18.95
C THR A 136 -10.85 -0.31 -18.70
N ILE A 137 -11.35 0.38 -19.73
CA ILE A 137 -11.83 1.76 -19.59
C ILE A 137 -13.00 1.84 -18.59
N ASP A 138 -13.94 0.93 -18.66
CA ASP A 138 -15.10 0.93 -17.75
C ASP A 138 -14.68 0.52 -16.32
N GLY A 139 -13.75 -0.41 -16.20
CA GLY A 139 -13.12 -0.74 -14.91
C GLY A 139 -12.40 0.48 -14.31
N THR A 140 -11.70 1.27 -15.13
CA THR A 140 -11.03 2.50 -14.70
C THR A 140 -12.03 3.52 -14.17
N ARG A 141 -13.19 3.68 -14.81
CA ARG A 141 -14.27 4.54 -14.28
C ARG A 141 -14.74 4.09 -12.90
N GLN A 142 -14.94 2.79 -12.71
CA GLN A 142 -15.34 2.21 -11.41
C GLN A 142 -14.23 2.37 -10.35
N PHE A 143 -12.98 2.13 -10.73
CA PHE A 143 -11.82 2.36 -9.87
C PHE A 143 -11.77 3.82 -9.39
N LEU A 144 -11.85 4.79 -10.32
CA LEU A 144 -11.80 6.21 -9.97
C LEU A 144 -12.98 6.63 -9.08
N ALA A 145 -14.19 6.15 -9.36
CA ALA A 145 -15.35 6.39 -8.52
C ALA A 145 -15.17 5.80 -7.12
N ALA A 146 -14.51 4.64 -7.01
CA ALA A 146 -14.23 4.02 -5.73
C ALA A 146 -13.15 4.79 -4.93
N ILE A 147 -12.13 5.35 -5.59
CA ILE A 147 -11.14 6.23 -4.96
C ILE A 147 -11.83 7.50 -4.44
N HIS A 148 -12.63 8.15 -5.27
CA HIS A 148 -13.40 9.34 -4.89
C HIS A 148 -14.20 9.12 -3.59
N ARG A 149 -15.04 8.08 -3.54
CA ARG A 149 -15.83 7.74 -2.34
C ARG A 149 -15.01 7.48 -1.09
N ARG A 150 -13.79 6.91 -1.23
CA ARG A 150 -12.88 6.70 -0.10
C ARG A 150 -12.33 8.02 0.44
N LEU A 151 -11.98 8.94 -0.44
CA LEU A 151 -11.51 10.27 -0.08
C LEU A 151 -12.61 11.11 0.60
N GLU A 152 -13.86 11.04 0.10
CA GLU A 152 -15.02 11.67 0.76
C GLU A 152 -15.25 11.15 2.18
N ARG A 153 -15.00 9.84 2.41
CA ARG A 153 -15.03 9.21 3.75
C ARG A 153 -13.79 9.53 4.60
N ARG A 154 -12.99 10.52 4.20
CA ARG A 154 -11.76 10.97 4.87
C ARG A 154 -10.73 9.85 5.04
N GLN A 155 -10.68 8.90 4.13
CA GLN A 155 -9.70 7.82 4.12
C GLN A 155 -8.43 8.26 3.40
N ALA A 156 -7.33 7.56 3.68
CA ALA A 156 -6.08 7.73 2.97
C ALA A 156 -5.98 6.75 1.79
N VAL A 157 -5.33 7.17 0.72
CA VAL A 157 -5.02 6.33 -0.44
C VAL A 157 -3.51 6.33 -0.65
N MET A 158 -2.89 5.17 -0.55
CA MET A 158 -1.45 4.99 -0.74
C MET A 158 -1.15 4.57 -2.17
N ILE A 159 -0.15 5.21 -2.74
CA ILE A 159 0.43 4.90 -4.05
C ILE A 159 1.93 4.72 -3.88
N TYR A 160 2.46 3.66 -4.48
CA TYR A 160 3.89 3.44 -4.66
C TYR A 160 4.22 3.71 -6.14
N PRO A 161 4.60 4.94 -6.51
CA PRO A 161 4.74 5.31 -7.91
C PRO A 161 5.91 4.62 -8.62
N GLU A 162 6.83 4.05 -7.84
CA GLU A 162 7.94 3.24 -8.33
C GLU A 162 7.49 1.88 -8.90
N ALA A 163 6.25 1.45 -8.67
CA ALA A 163 5.59 0.22 -9.12
C ALA A 163 6.25 -1.09 -8.64
N HIS A 164 7.56 -1.22 -8.80
CA HIS A 164 8.33 -2.43 -8.49
C HIS A 164 8.99 -2.38 -7.12
N ILE A 165 9.16 -3.52 -6.46
CA ILE A 165 9.71 -3.60 -5.10
C ILE A 165 11.23 -3.79 -5.16
N TRP A 166 11.97 -2.90 -4.48
CA TRP A 166 13.39 -3.05 -4.24
C TRP A 166 13.68 -3.20 -2.75
N PRO A 167 13.77 -4.41 -2.23
CA PRO A 167 13.85 -4.67 -0.80
C PRO A 167 15.02 -3.94 -0.14
N TYR A 168 14.69 -3.15 0.90
CA TYR A 168 15.65 -2.41 1.74
C TYR A 168 16.49 -1.35 1.01
N TYR A 169 16.05 -0.89 -0.14
CA TYR A 169 16.69 0.21 -0.85
C TYR A 169 16.38 1.54 -0.14
N ASN A 170 17.42 2.32 0.14
CA ASN A 170 17.30 3.59 0.88
C ASN A 170 17.21 4.83 -0.02
N GLY A 171 17.07 4.65 -1.32
CA GLY A 171 16.86 5.74 -2.27
C GLY A 171 15.42 5.85 -2.72
N ILE A 172 15.17 6.82 -3.59
CA ILE A 172 13.95 6.98 -4.36
C ILE A 172 14.32 6.69 -5.81
N ARG A 173 13.60 5.78 -6.44
CA ARG A 173 13.83 5.44 -7.84
C ARG A 173 13.09 6.40 -8.77
N PRO A 174 13.51 6.53 -10.02
CA PRO A 174 12.72 7.21 -11.04
C PRO A 174 11.32 6.57 -11.16
N PHE A 175 10.32 7.39 -11.36
CA PHE A 175 8.94 6.95 -11.58
C PHE A 175 8.19 7.98 -12.46
N PRO A 176 7.14 7.54 -13.20
CA PRO A 176 6.36 8.43 -14.02
C PRO A 176 5.51 9.39 -13.18
N ASP A 177 5.33 10.60 -13.64
CA ASP A 177 4.53 11.64 -12.97
C ASP A 177 3.01 11.40 -13.06
N THR A 178 2.59 10.48 -13.92
CA THR A 178 1.17 10.15 -14.14
C THR A 178 0.43 9.76 -12.87
N ALA A 179 1.13 9.20 -11.87
CA ALA A 179 0.54 8.88 -10.57
C ALA A 179 0.00 10.12 -9.84
N PHE A 180 0.56 11.32 -10.10
CA PHE A 180 0.12 12.57 -9.47
C PHE A 180 -1.13 13.18 -10.11
N THR A 181 -1.64 12.62 -11.19
CA THR A 181 -2.93 13.02 -11.77
C THR A 181 -4.10 12.78 -10.83
N TYR A 182 -4.02 11.76 -9.95
CA TYR A 182 -5.09 11.42 -9.00
C TYR A 182 -5.38 12.55 -7.99
N PRO A 183 -4.43 13.05 -7.20
CA PRO A 183 -4.69 14.12 -6.24
C PRO A 183 -5.08 15.43 -6.92
N VAL A 184 -4.55 15.70 -8.11
CA VAL A 184 -4.95 16.88 -8.90
C VAL A 184 -6.42 16.79 -9.32
N ARG A 185 -6.85 15.63 -9.83
CA ARG A 185 -8.23 15.37 -10.20
C ARG A 185 -9.19 15.46 -9.01
N GLU A 186 -8.82 14.86 -7.89
CA GLU A 186 -9.65 14.80 -6.70
C GLU A 186 -9.57 16.06 -5.83
N GLN A 187 -8.68 17.02 -6.16
CA GLN A 187 -8.44 18.27 -5.43
C GLN A 187 -8.19 18.02 -3.94
N VAL A 188 -7.37 17.02 -3.62
CA VAL A 188 -7.00 16.64 -2.24
C VAL A 188 -5.50 16.69 -2.04
N PRO A 189 -5.03 16.83 -0.79
CA PRO A 189 -3.61 16.84 -0.49
C PRO A 189 -2.89 15.56 -0.89
N ALA A 190 -1.63 15.70 -1.34
CA ALA A 190 -0.66 14.64 -1.54
C ALA A 190 0.49 14.79 -0.54
N VAL A 191 0.84 13.71 0.15
CA VAL A 191 1.90 13.70 1.17
C VAL A 191 2.94 12.64 0.83
N GLY A 192 4.20 13.07 0.73
CA GLY A 192 5.34 12.16 0.54
C GLY A 192 5.68 11.43 1.84
N VAL A 193 5.94 10.14 1.74
CA VAL A 193 6.38 9.26 2.83
C VAL A 193 7.63 8.53 2.36
N VAL A 194 8.69 8.60 3.14
CA VAL A 194 9.94 7.89 2.82
C VAL A 194 10.25 6.88 3.90
N VAL A 195 10.41 5.63 3.51
CA VAL A 195 10.90 4.56 4.38
C VAL A 195 12.41 4.47 4.24
N VAL A 196 13.12 4.59 5.36
CA VAL A 196 14.58 4.53 5.43
C VAL A 196 14.98 3.43 6.41
N TYR A 197 15.93 2.61 6.00
CA TYR A 197 16.42 1.49 6.78
C TYR A 197 17.76 1.79 7.42
N ARG A 198 17.90 1.38 8.68
CA ARG A 198 19.18 1.43 9.40
C ARG A 198 19.62 0.03 9.78
N GLN A 199 20.92 -0.20 9.76
CA GLN A 199 21.49 -1.47 10.23
C GLN A 199 21.35 -1.56 11.75
N ARG A 200 20.82 -2.70 12.23
CA ARG A 200 20.74 -2.96 13.66
C ARG A 200 22.15 -3.20 14.23
N LYS A 201 22.44 -2.55 15.34
CA LYS A 201 23.66 -2.83 16.14
C LYS A 201 23.52 -4.14 16.93
N LEU A 202 22.34 -4.34 17.53
CA LEU A 202 21.90 -5.56 18.24
C LEU A 202 20.86 -6.30 17.40
N LEU A 203 20.67 -7.60 17.66
CA LEU A 203 19.69 -8.45 16.96
C LEU A 203 19.86 -8.44 15.43
N ARG A 204 21.12 -8.62 14.98
CA ARG A 204 21.50 -8.60 13.56
C ARG A 204 20.84 -9.70 12.70
N PHE A 205 20.21 -10.68 13.34
CA PHE A 205 19.44 -11.73 12.67
C PHE A 205 18.05 -11.25 12.22
N LEU A 206 17.54 -10.14 12.77
CA LEU A 206 16.32 -9.51 12.30
C LEU A 206 16.58 -8.63 11.06
N PRO A 207 15.55 -8.33 10.27
CA PRO A 207 15.63 -7.38 9.16
C PRO A 207 16.18 -6.02 9.60
N PRO A 208 16.71 -5.20 8.66
CA PRO A 208 17.03 -3.79 8.94
C PRO A 208 15.81 -3.06 9.51
N CYS A 209 16.06 -2.09 10.39
CA CYS A 209 15.01 -1.28 11.03
C CYS A 209 14.99 0.14 10.48
#